data_4e2de2ad41047e48f8a4f777cd3e29fb
#
_entry.id   4e2de2ad41047e48f8a4f777cd3e29fb
#
_cell.length_a   1.000
_cell.length_b   1.000
_cell.length_c   1.000
_cell.angle_alpha   90.00
_cell.angle_beta   90.00
_cell.angle_gamma   90.00
#
_symmetry.space_group_name_H-M   'P 1'
#
loop_
_entity.id
_entity.type
_entity.pdbx_description
1 polymer ?
#
loop_
_entity_poly.entity_id
_entity_poly.type
_entity_poly.pdbx_seq_one_letter_code
_entity_poly.pdbx_strand_id
1 'polypeptide(L)'
;MSRQAVHIKDVCFAYESKMVLKHLSLDIAPNSICFIMGNNGSGKSTLLKNIMGFLLPQQGVIQLIGENVANIDKQTMSRLVSYVPQAIHLNTDFSVIDYISLGRTPHMGLLSKMTYEDYQIIEEVSVLLGINEIYEIPFNKLSGGQKQMVAIARSLVQDTPVIIMDEPMSALDIGKQVDLLNVLNELSKEGKTIIITTHNPNHALAVESDACFLQEGEIAAFGKSSEIIRNELLNKIYGENILLDHGEMADAVVFITNSNR
;
A
#
# COMPACT_ATOMS: atom_id res chain seq x y z
N MET A 1 1.61 26.46 -4.00
CA MET A 1 2.38 25.20 -3.73
C MET A 1 1.35 24.09 -3.62
N SER A 2 1.40 23.06 -4.47
CA SER A 2 0.51 21.90 -4.36
C SER A 2 0.78 21.22 -3.03
N ARG A 3 -0.26 21.02 -2.22
CA ARG A 3 -0.15 20.38 -0.89
C ARG A 3 0.14 18.91 -1.14
N GLN A 4 1.28 18.38 -0.68
CA GLN A 4 1.62 16.97 -0.80
C GLN A 4 0.68 16.12 0.06
N ALA A 5 0.36 14.90 -0.38
CA ALA A 5 -0.39 13.96 0.45
C ALA A 5 0.47 13.45 1.60
N VAL A 6 1.74 13.11 1.30
CA VAL A 6 2.74 12.76 2.31
C VAL A 6 4.02 13.54 2.02
N HIS A 7 4.53 14.24 3.03
CA HIS A 7 5.81 14.94 2.99
C HIS A 7 6.74 14.38 4.08
N ILE A 8 7.86 13.84 3.66
CA ILE A 8 8.88 13.25 4.53
C ILE A 8 10.16 14.05 4.36
N LYS A 9 10.71 14.56 5.46
CA LYS A 9 11.92 15.38 5.44
C LYS A 9 12.93 14.90 6.46
N ASP A 10 14.09 14.46 5.98
CA ASP A 10 15.28 14.07 6.77
C ASP A 10 14.97 13.06 7.88
N VAL A 11 14.15 12.05 7.58
CA VAL A 11 13.65 11.09 8.57
C VAL A 11 14.69 10.02 8.85
N CYS A 12 15.01 9.86 10.15
CA CYS A 12 15.78 8.74 10.69
C CYS A 12 14.95 7.95 11.71
N PHE A 13 15.05 6.62 11.62
CA PHE A 13 14.42 5.72 12.58
C PHE A 13 15.27 4.50 12.88
N ALA A 14 15.38 4.14 14.15
CA ALA A 14 16.05 2.94 14.63
C ALA A 14 15.15 2.13 15.57
N TYR A 15 15.24 0.82 15.49
CA TYR A 15 14.79 -0.06 16.56
C TYR A 15 15.96 -0.31 17.50
N GLU A 16 15.82 0.12 18.75
CA GLU A 16 16.94 0.08 19.72
C GLU A 16 18.19 0.74 19.15
N SER A 17 19.25 -0.02 18.87
CA SER A 17 20.51 0.48 18.29
C SER A 17 20.62 0.27 16.77
N LYS A 18 19.67 -0.45 16.16
CA LYS A 18 19.71 -0.76 14.73
C LYS A 18 19.00 0.32 13.90
N MET A 19 19.79 1.15 13.21
CA MET A 19 19.26 2.13 12.26
C MET A 19 18.57 1.41 11.09
N VAL A 20 17.32 1.80 10.79
CA VAL A 20 16.49 1.20 9.73
C VAL A 20 16.13 2.20 8.66
N LEU A 21 15.83 3.45 9.02
CA LEU A 21 15.64 4.55 8.07
C LEU A 21 16.72 5.60 8.30
N LYS A 22 17.35 6.07 7.22
CA LYS A 22 18.51 6.94 7.26
C LYS A 22 18.29 8.15 6.35
N HIS A 23 18.05 9.31 6.95
CA HIS A 23 17.93 10.60 6.24
C HIS A 23 16.94 10.57 5.05
N LEU A 24 15.79 9.88 5.20
CA LEU A 24 14.79 9.78 4.14
C LEU A 24 14.10 11.12 3.89
N SER A 25 14.06 11.52 2.63
CA SER A 25 13.26 12.66 2.17
C SER A 25 12.47 12.24 0.93
N LEU A 26 11.13 12.36 0.97
CA LEU A 26 10.21 11.87 -0.05
C LEU A 26 8.93 12.69 -0.04
N ASP A 27 8.48 13.09 -1.21
CA ASP A 27 7.21 13.78 -1.42
C ASP A 27 6.27 12.95 -2.27
N ILE A 28 5.13 12.54 -1.72
CA ILE A 28 4.10 11.81 -2.46
C ILE A 28 2.97 12.79 -2.81
N ALA A 29 2.69 12.91 -4.11
CA ALA A 29 1.65 13.79 -4.61
C ALA A 29 0.25 13.28 -4.19
N PRO A 30 -0.75 14.17 -4.03
CA PRO A 30 -2.13 13.74 -3.87
C PRO A 30 -2.66 13.11 -5.17
N ASN A 31 -3.65 12.23 -5.02
CA ASN A 31 -4.33 11.60 -6.14
C ASN A 31 -3.36 10.83 -7.06
N SER A 32 -2.45 10.09 -6.45
CA SER A 32 -1.42 9.32 -7.15
C SER A 32 -1.24 7.94 -6.54
N ILE A 33 -0.61 7.05 -7.30
CA ILE A 33 -0.15 5.76 -6.82
C ILE A 33 1.37 5.84 -6.64
N CYS A 34 1.88 5.48 -5.47
CA CYS A 34 3.30 5.40 -5.18
C CYS A 34 3.67 3.98 -4.72
N PHE A 35 4.50 3.30 -5.49
CA PHE A 35 5.06 2.01 -5.10
C PHE A 35 6.37 2.18 -4.34
N ILE A 36 6.44 1.61 -3.13
CA ILE A 36 7.67 1.53 -2.35
C ILE A 36 8.25 0.13 -2.54
N MET A 37 9.42 0.07 -3.18
CA MET A 37 10.11 -1.16 -3.58
C MET A 37 11.47 -1.29 -2.92
N GLY A 38 12.05 -2.47 -3.00
CA GLY A 38 13.36 -2.80 -2.43
C GLY A 38 13.38 -4.18 -1.80
N ASN A 39 14.57 -4.67 -1.47
CA ASN A 39 14.79 -5.99 -0.88
C ASN A 39 14.14 -6.13 0.52
N ASN A 40 14.01 -7.36 0.99
CA ASN A 40 13.57 -7.63 2.35
C ASN A 40 14.54 -6.97 3.35
N GLY A 41 13.98 -6.31 4.36
CA GLY A 41 14.77 -5.59 5.35
C GLY A 41 15.25 -4.21 4.92
N SER A 42 14.87 -3.68 3.74
CA SER A 42 15.26 -2.33 3.28
C SER A 42 14.58 -1.19 4.05
N GLY A 43 13.54 -1.48 4.87
CA GLY A 43 12.86 -0.47 5.69
C GLY A 43 11.42 -0.15 5.23
N LYS A 44 10.87 -0.80 4.19
CA LYS A 44 9.53 -0.50 3.63
C LYS A 44 8.42 -0.46 4.68
N SER A 45 8.19 -1.57 5.39
CA SER A 45 7.13 -1.64 6.42
C SER A 45 7.38 -0.70 7.60
N THR A 46 8.66 -0.39 7.90
CA THR A 46 9.02 0.61 8.90
C THR A 46 8.62 2.01 8.44
N LEU A 47 8.89 2.34 7.17
CA LEU A 47 8.48 3.61 6.58
C LEU A 47 6.95 3.77 6.59
N LEU A 48 6.19 2.72 6.20
CA LEU A 48 4.73 2.75 6.30
C LEU A 48 4.25 3.01 7.73
N LYS A 49 4.84 2.33 8.72
CA LYS A 49 4.48 2.54 10.14
C LYS A 49 4.80 3.95 10.63
N ASN A 50 5.86 4.58 10.11
CA ASN A 50 6.19 5.97 10.40
C ASN A 50 5.16 6.93 9.76
N ILE A 51 4.75 6.70 8.50
CA ILE A 51 3.73 7.52 7.82
C ILE A 51 2.38 7.44 8.56
N MET A 52 2.02 6.27 9.08
CA MET A 52 0.79 6.07 9.86
C MET A 52 0.88 6.54 11.33
N GLY A 53 2.03 7.05 11.77
CA GLY A 53 2.23 7.47 13.16
C GLY A 53 2.27 6.33 14.18
N PHE A 54 2.34 5.06 13.75
CA PHE A 54 2.54 3.91 14.68
C PHE A 54 3.93 3.91 15.28
N LEU A 55 4.91 4.45 14.54
CA LEU A 55 6.27 4.68 14.97
C LEU A 55 6.59 6.15 14.66
N LEU A 56 7.13 6.87 15.62
CA LEU A 56 7.58 8.24 15.39
C LEU A 56 9.07 8.25 15.07
N PRO A 57 9.50 9.05 14.07
CA PRO A 57 10.92 9.17 13.75
C PRO A 57 11.69 9.81 14.90
N GLN A 58 12.96 9.41 15.09
CA GLN A 58 13.85 10.04 16.05
C GLN A 58 14.42 11.36 15.53
N GLN A 59 14.49 11.53 14.21
CA GLN A 59 14.91 12.76 13.55
C GLN A 59 14.05 13.00 12.33
N GLY A 60 13.89 14.26 11.95
CA GLY A 60 13.11 14.67 10.78
C GLY A 60 11.62 14.82 11.08
N VAL A 61 10.85 15.02 10.04
CA VAL A 61 9.39 15.27 10.12
C VAL A 61 8.67 14.50 9.04
N ILE A 62 7.50 13.95 9.40
CA ILE A 62 6.54 13.41 8.45
C ILE A 62 5.25 14.20 8.57
N GLN A 63 4.76 14.71 7.45
CA GLN A 63 3.45 15.34 7.37
C GLN A 63 2.52 14.50 6.49
N LEU A 64 1.31 14.34 6.96
CA LEU A 64 0.21 13.69 6.25
C LEU A 64 -0.87 14.75 5.99
N ILE A 65 -1.15 15.01 4.70
CA ILE A 65 -2.11 16.05 4.26
C ILE A 65 -1.82 17.42 4.93
N GLY A 66 -0.51 17.71 5.13
CA GLY A 66 0.00 18.96 5.69
C GLY A 66 0.02 19.02 7.22
N GLU A 67 -0.36 17.97 7.93
CA GLU A 67 -0.29 17.88 9.39
C GLU A 67 0.85 16.96 9.82
N ASN A 68 1.61 17.36 10.85
CA ASN A 68 2.68 16.50 11.38
C ASN A 68 2.06 15.26 12.05
N VAL A 69 2.46 14.06 11.61
CA VAL A 69 1.92 12.78 12.12
C VAL A 69 2.08 12.62 13.62
N ALA A 70 3.09 13.26 14.23
CA ALA A 70 3.29 13.26 15.68
C ALA A 70 2.18 14.00 16.46
N ASN A 71 1.43 14.88 15.79
CA ASN A 71 0.38 15.70 16.41
C ASN A 71 -1.03 15.20 16.07
N ILE A 72 -1.15 14.22 15.17
CA ILE A 72 -2.46 13.68 14.77
C ILE A 72 -2.91 12.65 15.81
N ASP A 73 -4.08 12.86 16.39
CA ASP A 73 -4.68 11.87 17.28
C ASP A 73 -5.16 10.63 16.52
N LYS A 74 -5.37 9.51 17.24
CA LYS A 74 -5.73 8.23 16.62
C LYS A 74 -7.06 8.26 15.88
N GLN A 75 -8.02 9.03 16.34
CA GLN A 75 -9.34 9.13 15.69
C GLN A 75 -9.22 9.90 14.37
N THR A 76 -8.52 11.02 14.37
CA THR A 76 -8.20 11.78 13.15
C THR A 76 -7.37 10.94 12.19
N MET A 77 -6.32 10.25 12.65
CA MET A 77 -5.51 9.37 11.82
C MET A 77 -6.35 8.30 11.12
N SER A 78 -7.30 7.68 11.81
CA SER A 78 -8.17 6.66 11.23
C SER A 78 -9.14 7.18 10.17
N ARG A 79 -9.33 8.49 10.08
CA ARG A 79 -10.12 9.16 9.00
C ARG A 79 -9.24 9.64 7.84
N LEU A 80 -7.92 9.71 8.06
CA LEU A 80 -6.96 10.15 7.04
C LEU A 80 -6.31 8.98 6.32
N VAL A 81 -6.09 7.85 7.01
CA VAL A 81 -5.37 6.70 6.46
C VAL A 81 -6.10 5.40 6.77
N SER A 82 -6.28 4.59 5.75
CA SER A 82 -6.62 3.18 5.89
C SER A 82 -5.39 2.29 5.59
N TYR A 83 -5.37 1.10 6.17
CA TYR A 83 -4.21 0.20 6.09
C TYR A 83 -4.57 -1.25 5.83
N VAL A 84 -3.91 -1.84 4.83
CA VAL A 84 -3.93 -3.27 4.54
C VAL A 84 -2.60 -3.88 4.95
N PRO A 85 -2.54 -4.73 5.99
CA PRO A 85 -1.31 -5.38 6.43
C PRO A 85 -0.91 -6.53 5.50
N GLN A 86 0.39 -6.84 5.45
CA GLN A 86 0.95 -7.96 4.69
C GLN A 86 0.38 -9.31 5.13
N ALA A 87 0.22 -9.52 6.43
CA ALA A 87 -0.32 -10.75 6.98
C ALA A 87 -1.52 -10.46 7.90
N ILE A 88 -2.59 -11.21 7.69
CA ILE A 88 -3.82 -11.07 8.46
C ILE A 88 -3.95 -12.27 9.38
N HIS A 89 -3.55 -12.06 10.64
CA HIS A 89 -3.67 -13.06 11.69
C HIS A 89 -4.91 -12.73 12.55
N LEU A 90 -6.07 -13.14 12.06
CA LEU A 90 -7.31 -13.04 12.83
C LEU A 90 -7.83 -14.46 13.11
N ASN A 91 -7.90 -14.79 14.37
CA ASN A 91 -8.56 -16.03 14.85
C ASN A 91 -9.92 -15.63 15.41
N THR A 92 -10.88 -15.37 14.52
CA THR A 92 -12.25 -14.97 14.88
C THR A 92 -13.24 -15.67 13.98
N ASP A 93 -14.44 -15.89 14.50
CA ASP A 93 -15.58 -16.43 13.76
C ASP A 93 -16.42 -15.33 13.08
N PHE A 94 -15.92 -14.11 12.99
CA PHE A 94 -16.60 -13.06 12.22
C PHE A 94 -16.89 -13.52 10.80
N SER A 95 -18.08 -13.24 10.31
CA SER A 95 -18.38 -13.36 8.89
C SER A 95 -17.57 -12.33 8.08
N VAL A 96 -17.51 -12.52 6.77
CA VAL A 96 -16.85 -11.56 5.87
C VAL A 96 -17.47 -10.17 6.03
N ILE A 97 -18.80 -10.08 6.05
CA ILE A 97 -19.47 -8.78 6.18
C ILE A 97 -19.18 -8.12 7.53
N ASP A 98 -19.13 -8.89 8.64
CA ASP A 98 -18.75 -8.33 9.94
C ASP A 98 -17.35 -7.74 9.91
N TYR A 99 -16.39 -8.46 9.29
CA TYR A 99 -15.01 -8.00 9.19
C TYR A 99 -14.88 -6.74 8.34
N ILE A 100 -15.55 -6.68 7.18
CA ILE A 100 -15.56 -5.48 6.32
C ILE A 100 -16.18 -4.30 7.07
N SER A 101 -17.28 -4.53 7.80
CA SER A 101 -17.99 -3.53 8.58
C SER A 101 -17.11 -2.81 9.61
N LEU A 102 -16.07 -3.47 10.13
CA LEU A 102 -15.08 -2.83 11.02
C LEU A 102 -14.40 -1.61 10.36
N GLY A 103 -14.32 -1.57 9.03
CA GLY A 103 -13.79 -0.43 8.30
C GLY A 103 -14.61 0.86 8.48
N ARG A 104 -15.90 0.77 8.80
CA ARG A 104 -16.78 1.92 9.04
C ARG A 104 -16.66 2.52 10.44
N THR A 105 -16.00 1.81 11.37
CA THR A 105 -15.83 2.24 12.78
C THR A 105 -15.37 3.70 12.97
N PRO A 106 -14.42 4.24 12.18
CA PRO A 106 -13.99 5.64 12.32
C PRO A 106 -15.07 6.69 12.06
N HIS A 107 -16.13 6.31 11.33
CA HIS A 107 -17.25 7.18 11.01
C HIS A 107 -18.41 7.05 12.00
N MET A 108 -18.37 6.04 12.87
CA MET A 108 -19.42 5.76 13.84
C MET A 108 -19.15 6.48 15.15
N GLY A 109 -20.21 6.92 15.81
CA GLY A 109 -20.15 7.36 17.22
C GLY A 109 -20.03 6.16 18.17
N LEU A 110 -19.61 6.40 19.40
CA LEU A 110 -19.29 5.36 20.39
C LEU A 110 -20.44 4.34 20.65
N LEU A 111 -21.69 4.74 20.44
CA LEU A 111 -22.89 3.91 20.63
C LEU A 111 -23.77 3.85 19.37
N SER A 112 -23.23 4.29 18.22
CA SER A 112 -23.99 4.29 16.96
C SER A 112 -24.04 2.88 16.36
N LYS A 113 -25.16 2.58 15.71
CA LYS A 113 -25.25 1.44 14.80
C LYS A 113 -24.89 1.89 13.39
N MET A 114 -24.50 0.95 12.54
CA MET A 114 -24.32 1.18 11.12
C MET A 114 -25.59 1.75 10.49
N THR A 115 -25.42 2.71 9.62
CA THR A 115 -26.50 3.34 8.87
C THR A 115 -26.77 2.58 7.56
N TYR A 116 -27.86 2.89 6.89
CA TYR A 116 -28.13 2.36 5.54
C TYR A 116 -27.03 2.76 4.55
N GLU A 117 -26.50 3.96 4.65
CA GLU A 117 -25.39 4.45 3.83
C GLU A 117 -24.11 3.62 4.04
N ASP A 118 -23.79 3.24 5.28
CA ASP A 118 -22.64 2.37 5.56
C ASP A 118 -22.78 1.01 4.86
N TYR A 119 -23.98 0.43 4.85
CA TYR A 119 -24.25 -0.83 4.15
C TYR A 119 -24.15 -0.67 2.63
N GLN A 120 -24.58 0.44 2.07
CA GLN A 120 -24.43 0.73 0.63
C GLN A 120 -22.95 0.80 0.24
N ILE A 121 -22.12 1.50 1.01
CA ILE A 121 -20.67 1.59 0.77
C ILE A 121 -20.02 0.19 0.82
N ILE A 122 -20.43 -0.64 1.78
CA ILE A 122 -19.92 -2.02 1.88
C ILE A 122 -20.30 -2.83 0.64
N GLU A 123 -21.55 -2.72 0.19
CA GLU A 123 -22.04 -3.43 -1.00
C GLU A 123 -21.28 -2.98 -2.25
N GLU A 124 -21.16 -1.68 -2.48
CA GLU A 124 -20.44 -1.11 -3.65
C GLU A 124 -18.98 -1.61 -3.71
N VAL A 125 -18.26 -1.52 -2.59
CA VAL A 125 -16.87 -1.99 -2.52
C VAL A 125 -16.78 -3.50 -2.69
N SER A 126 -17.71 -4.25 -2.16
CA SER A 126 -17.68 -5.71 -2.25
C SER A 126 -18.00 -6.22 -3.65
N VAL A 127 -18.90 -5.55 -4.36
CA VAL A 127 -19.18 -5.80 -5.79
C VAL A 127 -17.96 -5.44 -6.63
N LEU A 128 -17.34 -4.27 -6.37
CA LEU A 128 -16.13 -3.81 -7.06
C LEU A 128 -14.98 -4.82 -6.95
N LEU A 129 -14.86 -5.49 -5.80
CA LEU A 129 -13.80 -6.48 -5.54
C LEU A 129 -14.23 -7.94 -5.80
N GLY A 130 -15.47 -8.17 -6.23
CA GLY A 130 -16.00 -9.51 -6.53
C GLY A 130 -16.08 -10.44 -5.31
N ILE A 131 -16.42 -9.91 -4.14
CA ILE A 131 -16.49 -10.67 -2.88
C ILE A 131 -17.88 -10.67 -2.23
N ASN A 132 -18.87 -10.10 -2.87
CA ASN A 132 -20.25 -10.02 -2.34
C ASN A 132 -20.92 -11.41 -2.15
N GLU A 133 -20.50 -12.44 -2.90
CA GLU A 133 -21.04 -13.79 -2.77
C GLU A 133 -20.56 -14.55 -1.53
N ILE A 134 -19.55 -14.04 -0.83
CA ILE A 134 -18.93 -14.71 0.33
C ILE A 134 -19.20 -14.05 1.67
N TYR A 135 -20.17 -13.16 1.76
CA TYR A 135 -20.51 -12.37 2.97
C TYR A 135 -20.70 -13.18 4.25
N GLU A 136 -21.43 -14.28 4.14
CA GLU A 136 -21.79 -15.13 5.28
C GLU A 136 -20.69 -16.15 5.66
N ILE A 137 -19.63 -16.23 4.85
CA ILE A 137 -18.55 -17.18 5.14
C ILE A 137 -17.72 -16.67 6.32
N PRO A 138 -17.46 -17.50 7.34
CA PRO A 138 -16.53 -17.14 8.40
C PRO A 138 -15.13 -16.80 7.86
N PHE A 139 -14.56 -15.68 8.30
CA PHE A 139 -13.27 -15.18 7.81
C PHE A 139 -12.13 -16.21 7.95
N ASN A 140 -12.15 -17.03 9.02
CA ASN A 140 -11.15 -18.07 9.25
C ASN A 140 -11.20 -19.22 8.23
N LYS A 141 -12.31 -19.40 7.50
CA LYS A 141 -12.49 -20.43 6.45
C LYS A 141 -12.07 -19.97 5.06
N LEU A 142 -11.71 -18.71 4.89
CA LEU A 142 -11.31 -18.16 3.61
C LEU A 142 -9.90 -18.63 3.21
N SER A 143 -9.67 -18.76 1.89
CA SER A 143 -8.31 -18.91 1.33
C SER A 143 -7.46 -17.66 1.59
N GLY A 144 -6.13 -17.76 1.44
CA GLY A 144 -5.23 -16.61 1.61
C GLY A 144 -5.59 -15.44 0.72
N GLY A 145 -5.85 -15.68 -0.55
CA GLY A 145 -6.25 -14.65 -1.50
C GLY A 145 -7.61 -14.02 -1.18
N GLN A 146 -8.59 -14.83 -0.73
CA GLN A 146 -9.89 -14.30 -0.29
C GLN A 146 -9.74 -13.42 0.95
N LYS A 147 -8.94 -13.86 1.96
CA LYS A 147 -8.63 -13.03 3.14
C LYS A 147 -8.01 -11.70 2.77
N GLN A 148 -7.12 -11.72 1.78
CA GLN A 148 -6.47 -10.50 1.30
C GLN A 148 -7.48 -9.55 0.64
N MET A 149 -8.34 -10.06 -0.24
CA MET A 149 -9.39 -9.24 -0.88
C MET A 149 -10.37 -8.66 0.14
N VAL A 150 -10.77 -9.43 1.14
CA VAL A 150 -11.64 -8.97 2.25
C VAL A 150 -10.95 -7.91 3.11
N ALA A 151 -9.64 -8.01 3.34
CA ALA A 151 -8.90 -6.97 4.06
C ALA A 151 -8.75 -5.69 3.24
N ILE A 152 -8.59 -5.81 1.93
CA ILE A 152 -8.61 -4.67 1.01
C ILE A 152 -10.00 -4.01 1.07
N ALA A 153 -11.09 -4.78 0.96
CA ALA A 153 -12.45 -4.25 1.10
C ALA A 153 -12.63 -3.47 2.40
N ARG A 154 -12.22 -4.03 3.54
CA ARG A 154 -12.27 -3.35 4.84
C ARG A 154 -11.52 -2.02 4.83
N SER A 155 -10.39 -1.95 4.13
CA SER A 155 -9.61 -0.72 3.99
C SER A 155 -10.32 0.30 3.10
N LEU A 156 -10.94 -0.13 1.99
CA LEU A 156 -11.64 0.76 1.06
C LEU A 156 -12.92 1.33 1.65
N VAL A 157 -13.73 0.53 2.37
CA VAL A 157 -14.96 1.03 3.01
C VAL A 157 -14.68 2.04 4.14
N GLN A 158 -13.45 2.13 4.61
CA GLN A 158 -13.02 3.16 5.55
C GLN A 158 -13.03 4.56 4.91
N ASP A 159 -13.05 4.66 3.58
CA ASP A 159 -13.20 5.87 2.79
C ASP A 159 -12.25 7.01 3.19
N THR A 160 -10.97 6.69 3.28
CA THR A 160 -9.91 7.64 3.63
C THR A 160 -9.27 8.27 2.39
N PRO A 161 -8.71 9.49 2.48
CA PRO A 161 -7.98 10.12 1.37
C PRO A 161 -6.65 9.42 1.05
N VAL A 162 -6.04 8.73 2.02
CA VAL A 162 -4.79 7.97 1.83
C VAL A 162 -5.03 6.50 2.16
N ILE A 163 -4.61 5.61 1.26
CA ILE A 163 -4.71 4.16 1.42
C ILE A 163 -3.29 3.59 1.40
N ILE A 164 -2.92 2.89 2.46
CA ILE A 164 -1.60 2.24 2.58
C ILE A 164 -1.77 0.73 2.54
N MET A 165 -0.99 0.06 1.68
CA MET A 165 -1.04 -1.38 1.52
C MET A 165 0.36 -1.99 1.60
N ASP A 166 0.56 -2.92 2.53
CA ASP A 166 1.84 -3.62 2.68
C ASP A 166 1.78 -4.97 1.98
N GLU A 167 2.43 -5.08 0.82
CA GLU A 167 2.47 -6.26 -0.08
C GLU A 167 1.10 -6.89 -0.38
N PRO A 168 0.07 -6.11 -0.82
CA PRO A 168 -1.30 -6.59 -0.93
C PRO A 168 -1.50 -7.68 -1.98
N MET A 169 -0.57 -7.82 -2.92
CA MET A 169 -0.66 -8.74 -4.06
C MET A 169 0.00 -10.10 -3.80
N SER A 170 0.72 -10.26 -2.67
CA SER A 170 1.54 -11.45 -2.39
C SER A 170 0.75 -12.76 -2.30
N ALA A 171 -0.53 -12.71 -1.90
CA ALA A 171 -1.41 -13.86 -1.75
C ALA A 171 -2.40 -14.03 -2.92
N LEU A 172 -2.34 -13.16 -3.94
CA LEU A 172 -3.26 -13.13 -5.08
C LEU A 172 -2.67 -13.85 -6.29
N ASP A 173 -3.50 -14.56 -7.04
CA ASP A 173 -3.15 -15.02 -8.38
C ASP A 173 -3.01 -13.83 -9.37
N ILE A 174 -2.35 -14.08 -10.51
CA ILE A 174 -2.01 -13.03 -11.49
C ILE A 174 -3.27 -12.29 -11.98
N GLY A 175 -4.38 -13.00 -12.23
CA GLY A 175 -5.63 -12.37 -12.68
C GLY A 175 -6.14 -11.37 -11.64
N LYS A 176 -6.22 -11.77 -10.37
CA LYS A 176 -6.65 -10.89 -9.29
C LYS A 176 -5.68 -9.74 -9.00
N GLN A 177 -4.37 -9.93 -9.25
CA GLN A 177 -3.40 -8.82 -9.18
C GLN A 177 -3.73 -7.75 -10.22
N VAL A 178 -4.04 -8.14 -11.46
CA VAL A 178 -4.43 -7.22 -12.54
C VAL A 178 -5.74 -6.51 -12.19
N ASP A 179 -6.76 -7.25 -11.74
CA ASP A 179 -8.04 -6.67 -11.33
C ASP A 179 -7.85 -5.63 -10.22
N LEU A 180 -7.05 -5.95 -9.20
CA LEU A 180 -6.74 -5.02 -8.12
C LEU A 180 -6.01 -3.77 -8.62
N LEU A 181 -5.01 -3.91 -9.50
CA LEU A 181 -4.30 -2.76 -10.08
C LEU A 181 -5.24 -1.84 -10.84
N ASN A 182 -6.19 -2.39 -11.59
CA ASN A 182 -7.22 -1.61 -12.29
C ASN A 182 -8.10 -0.83 -11.29
N VAL A 183 -8.57 -1.48 -10.23
CA VAL A 183 -9.36 -0.82 -9.17
C VAL A 183 -8.56 0.31 -8.52
N LEU A 184 -7.30 0.09 -8.16
CA LEU A 184 -6.45 1.10 -7.54
C LEU A 184 -6.20 2.29 -8.49
N ASN A 185 -6.04 2.03 -9.78
CA ASN A 185 -5.87 3.07 -10.79
C ASN A 185 -7.12 3.97 -10.88
N GLU A 186 -8.33 3.39 -10.88
CA GLU A 186 -9.57 4.17 -10.87
C GLU A 186 -9.73 4.97 -9.56
N LEU A 187 -9.48 4.36 -8.41
CA LEU A 187 -9.54 5.07 -7.11
C LEU A 187 -8.56 6.26 -7.05
N SER A 188 -7.39 6.13 -7.66
CA SER A 188 -6.43 7.25 -7.77
C SER A 188 -6.98 8.40 -8.60
N LYS A 189 -7.66 8.11 -9.73
CA LYS A 189 -8.33 9.11 -10.56
C LYS A 189 -9.51 9.78 -9.86
N GLU A 190 -10.18 9.05 -8.95
CA GLU A 190 -11.25 9.56 -8.09
C GLU A 190 -10.75 10.39 -6.90
N GLY A 191 -9.44 10.59 -6.78
CA GLY A 191 -8.87 11.47 -5.78
C GLY A 191 -8.24 10.77 -4.57
N LYS A 192 -8.09 9.44 -4.58
CA LYS A 192 -7.37 8.72 -3.52
C LYS A 192 -5.86 8.74 -3.76
N THR A 193 -5.09 8.85 -2.70
CA THR A 193 -3.64 8.64 -2.74
C THR A 193 -3.34 7.24 -2.23
N ILE A 194 -2.59 6.45 -3.00
CA ILE A 194 -2.38 5.04 -2.72
C ILE A 194 -0.88 4.77 -2.57
N ILE A 195 -0.46 4.22 -1.46
CA ILE A 195 0.93 3.87 -1.16
C ILE A 195 1.00 2.35 -1.00
N ILE A 196 1.80 1.70 -1.83
CA ILE A 196 1.86 0.24 -1.91
C ILE A 196 3.30 -0.22 -1.77
N THR A 197 3.59 -1.15 -0.86
CA THR A 197 4.85 -1.87 -0.91
C THR A 197 4.74 -3.07 -1.84
N THR A 198 5.77 -3.33 -2.60
CA THR A 198 5.89 -4.52 -3.44
C THR A 198 7.37 -4.86 -3.67
N HIS A 199 7.62 -6.12 -3.95
CA HIS A 199 8.93 -6.59 -4.45
C HIS A 199 8.92 -6.86 -5.97
N ASN A 200 7.76 -6.71 -6.65
CA ASN A 200 7.62 -6.93 -8.08
C ASN A 200 7.50 -5.60 -8.83
N PRO A 201 8.54 -5.16 -9.57
CA PRO A 201 8.51 -3.90 -10.32
C PRO A 201 7.45 -3.85 -11.42
N ASN A 202 6.97 -5.00 -11.91
CA ASN A 202 5.91 -5.06 -12.92
C ASN A 202 4.60 -4.45 -12.43
N HIS A 203 4.32 -4.48 -11.13
CA HIS A 203 3.12 -3.82 -10.59
C HIS A 203 3.16 -2.30 -10.82
N ALA A 204 4.34 -1.69 -10.66
CA ALA A 204 4.52 -0.26 -10.87
C ALA A 204 4.54 0.14 -12.35
N LEU A 205 4.96 -0.76 -13.25
CA LEU A 205 4.93 -0.54 -14.70
C LEU A 205 3.52 -0.74 -15.29
N ALA A 206 2.66 -1.50 -14.63
CA ALA A 206 1.32 -1.80 -15.12
C ALA A 206 0.33 -0.64 -15.01
N VAL A 207 0.63 0.39 -14.21
CA VAL A 207 -0.24 1.57 -14.00
C VAL A 207 0.59 2.85 -14.00
N GLU A 208 -0.06 4.00 -14.25
CA GLU A 208 0.61 5.29 -14.09
C GLU A 208 0.91 5.53 -12.61
N SER A 209 2.18 5.49 -12.24
CA SER A 209 2.60 5.56 -10.84
C SER A 209 3.95 6.22 -10.65
N ASP A 210 4.22 6.61 -9.41
CA ASP A 210 5.56 6.90 -8.93
C ASP A 210 6.16 5.65 -8.26
N ALA A 211 7.47 5.51 -8.30
CA ALA A 211 8.19 4.45 -7.65
C ALA A 211 9.29 5.00 -6.74
N CYS A 212 9.38 4.45 -5.53
CA CYS A 212 10.43 4.72 -4.56
C CYS A 212 11.19 3.43 -4.27
N PHE A 213 12.48 3.38 -4.62
CA PHE A 213 13.34 2.24 -4.32
C PHE A 213 14.11 2.50 -3.03
N LEU A 214 13.88 1.64 -2.02
CA LEU A 214 14.61 1.65 -0.77
C LEU A 214 15.72 0.61 -0.77
N GLN A 215 16.93 1.02 -0.40
CA GLN A 215 18.08 0.15 -0.19
C GLN A 215 18.77 0.52 1.12
N GLU A 216 18.94 -0.44 2.03
CA GLU A 216 19.64 -0.27 3.31
C GLU A 216 19.18 0.94 4.14
N GLY A 217 17.88 1.27 4.07
CA GLY A 217 17.27 2.37 4.80
C GLY A 217 17.39 3.73 4.13
N GLU A 218 17.87 3.81 2.90
CA GLU A 218 18.01 5.04 2.11
C GLU A 218 17.18 4.95 0.82
N ILE A 219 16.83 6.10 0.24
CA ILE A 219 16.19 6.16 -1.06
C ILE A 219 17.26 6.03 -2.15
N ALA A 220 17.24 4.92 -2.87
CA ALA A 220 18.15 4.69 -4.01
C ALA A 220 17.67 5.40 -5.28
N ALA A 221 16.35 5.52 -5.47
CA ALA A 221 15.73 6.26 -6.55
C ALA A 221 14.27 6.60 -6.23
N PHE A 222 13.78 7.74 -6.75
CA PHE A 222 12.36 8.13 -6.68
C PHE A 222 11.99 8.93 -7.94
N GLY A 223 10.83 8.64 -8.50
CA GLY A 223 10.28 9.32 -9.68
C GLY A 223 9.21 8.48 -10.38
N LYS A 224 8.82 8.87 -11.59
CA LYS A 224 7.87 8.11 -12.39
C LYS A 224 8.38 6.70 -12.66
N SER A 225 7.53 5.70 -12.44
CA SER A 225 7.91 4.28 -12.60
C SER A 225 8.48 4.01 -13.99
N SER A 226 7.83 4.51 -15.02
CA SER A 226 8.27 4.39 -16.42
C SER A 226 9.61 5.08 -16.74
N GLU A 227 10.07 6.00 -15.89
CA GLU A 227 11.35 6.71 -16.09
C GLU A 227 12.49 6.11 -15.29
N ILE A 228 12.23 5.72 -14.04
CA ILE A 228 13.29 5.29 -13.12
C ILE A 228 13.55 3.78 -13.14
N ILE A 229 12.55 2.95 -13.55
CA ILE A 229 12.75 1.51 -13.67
C ILE A 229 13.57 1.26 -14.94
N ARG A 230 14.89 1.06 -14.75
CA ARG A 230 15.90 0.84 -15.78
C ARG A 230 16.82 -0.30 -15.34
N ASN A 231 17.49 -0.94 -16.31
CA ASN A 231 18.40 -2.06 -16.04
C ASN A 231 19.46 -1.72 -14.98
N GLU A 232 20.01 -0.52 -14.99
CA GLU A 232 21.03 -0.09 -14.02
C GLU A 232 20.49 -0.10 -12.59
N LEU A 233 19.27 0.43 -12.38
CA LEU A 233 18.64 0.43 -11.07
C LEU A 233 18.23 -0.98 -10.64
N LEU A 234 17.63 -1.76 -11.54
CA LEU A 234 17.24 -3.15 -11.28
C LEU A 234 18.44 -4.01 -10.87
N ASN A 235 19.55 -3.90 -11.62
CA ASN A 235 20.77 -4.63 -11.31
C ASN A 235 21.39 -4.20 -9.98
N LYS A 236 21.34 -2.92 -9.66
CA LYS A 236 21.81 -2.39 -8.37
C LYS A 236 21.00 -2.94 -7.19
N ILE A 237 19.68 -3.04 -7.33
CA ILE A 237 18.78 -3.43 -6.23
C ILE A 237 18.62 -4.96 -6.14
N TYR A 238 18.44 -5.64 -7.27
CA TYR A 238 18.03 -7.04 -7.32
C TYR A 238 19.11 -7.98 -7.89
N GLY A 239 20.18 -7.45 -8.45
CA GLY A 239 21.27 -8.22 -9.08
C GLY A 239 21.13 -8.38 -10.59
N GLU A 240 22.20 -8.90 -11.24
CA GLU A 240 22.39 -8.89 -12.70
C GLU A 240 21.49 -9.86 -13.50
N ASN A 241 20.69 -10.69 -12.81
CA ASN A 241 19.80 -11.66 -13.46
C ASN A 241 18.39 -11.13 -13.70
N ILE A 242 18.20 -9.81 -13.62
CA ILE A 242 16.90 -9.15 -13.81
C ILE A 242 17.10 -8.06 -14.86
N LEU A 243 16.29 -8.09 -15.91
CA LEU A 243 16.30 -7.10 -16.98
C LEU A 243 14.90 -6.50 -17.20
N LEU A 244 14.90 -5.25 -17.63
CA LEU A 244 13.76 -4.63 -18.27
C LEU A 244 13.75 -5.04 -19.76
N ASP A 245 12.69 -5.72 -20.15
CA ASP A 245 12.43 -6.07 -21.54
C ASP A 245 11.42 -5.07 -22.13
N HIS A 246 11.73 -4.52 -23.27
CA HIS A 246 10.89 -3.58 -23.99
C HIS A 246 10.01 -4.35 -24.98
N GLY A 247 8.84 -4.78 -24.51
CA GLY A 247 7.86 -5.46 -25.37
C GLY A 247 7.18 -4.51 -26.35
N GLU A 248 6.54 -5.06 -27.39
CA GLU A 248 5.80 -4.26 -28.38
C GLU A 248 4.61 -3.50 -27.77
N MET A 249 4.02 -4.00 -26.70
CA MET A 249 2.84 -3.41 -26.05
C MET A 249 3.15 -2.73 -24.72
N ALA A 250 4.12 -3.24 -23.96
CA ALA A 250 4.49 -2.72 -22.65
C ALA A 250 5.87 -3.21 -22.22
N ASP A 251 6.53 -2.43 -21.38
CA ASP A 251 7.78 -2.82 -20.71
C ASP A 251 7.48 -3.82 -19.59
N ALA A 252 8.34 -4.82 -19.43
CA ALA A 252 8.24 -5.81 -18.36
C ALA A 252 9.61 -6.17 -17.77
N VAL A 253 9.67 -6.36 -16.47
CA VAL A 253 10.86 -6.90 -15.81
C VAL A 253 10.86 -8.42 -15.90
N VAL A 254 11.90 -8.98 -16.46
CA VAL A 254 12.06 -10.41 -16.72
C VAL A 254 13.27 -10.98 -15.98
N PHE A 255 13.21 -12.27 -15.67
CA PHE A 255 14.33 -13.01 -15.07
C PHE A 255 15.16 -13.69 -16.15
N ILE A 256 16.50 -13.59 -16.05
CA ILE A 256 17.42 -14.34 -16.89
C ILE A 256 17.98 -15.48 -16.09
N THR A 257 17.77 -16.72 -16.56
CA THR A 257 18.41 -17.90 -15.98
C THR A 257 19.62 -18.29 -16.82
N ASN A 258 20.72 -18.66 -16.18
CA ASN A 258 21.98 -19.06 -16.86
C ASN A 258 21.89 -20.41 -17.60
N SER A 259 20.68 -20.87 -17.97
CA SER A 259 20.47 -22.16 -18.64
C SER A 259 20.90 -22.20 -20.11
N ASN A 260 21.41 -21.08 -20.66
CA ASN A 260 21.84 -20.95 -22.06
C ASN A 260 23.22 -20.28 -22.17
N ARG A 261 24.21 -20.76 -21.42
CA ARG A 261 25.63 -20.55 -21.73
C ARG A 261 26.29 -21.84 -22.12
#